data_ee0bb77a720e2177ed30501fcf0188ea
#
_entry.id   ee0bb77a720e2177ed30501fcf0188ea
#
_cell.length_a   1.000
_cell.length_b   1.000
_cell.length_c   1.000
_cell.angle_alpha   90.00
_cell.angle_beta   90.00
_cell.angle_gamma   90.00
#
_symmetry.space_group_name_H-M   'P 1'
#
loop_
_entity.id
_entity.type
_entity.pdbx_description
1 polymer ?
#
loop_
_entity_poly.entity_id
_entity_poly.type
_entity_poly.pdbx_seq_one_letter_code
_entity_poly.pdbx_strand_id
1 'polypeptide(L)'
;MTRLLRLVGLLAAGVGLAWAVDRWLGGRQRPDDGETVPDPIRSTIEIGVPIEQVWVRLAEMERQPEWMHDLKWVRIQTPGPIGVGTRAEGLVRILGIGVGDPIEVTEFLPPHVYGISHDGLFRGSGVFRLEALDDGRTRVTCDETLIAPVLPNLLGLIQAPILGRIFQADLERLRDQLEIEAVTIPA
;
A
#
# COMPACT_ATOMS: atom_id res chain seq x y z
N MET A 1 -3.18 27.89 -37.45
CA MET A 1 -2.09 26.88 -37.49
C MET A 1 -0.95 27.20 -36.48
N THR A 2 -0.43 28.41 -36.46
CA THR A 2 0.74 28.80 -35.61
C THR A 2 0.50 28.69 -34.06
N ARG A 3 -0.71 28.96 -33.56
CA ARG A 3 -1.01 28.84 -32.12
C ARG A 3 -1.09 27.39 -31.64
N LEU A 4 -1.64 26.48 -32.45
CA LEU A 4 -1.72 25.05 -32.15
C LEU A 4 -0.34 24.42 -32.15
N LEU A 5 0.52 24.74 -33.10
CA LEU A 5 1.90 24.26 -33.18
C LEU A 5 2.74 24.73 -31.97
N ARG A 6 2.52 25.96 -31.50
CA ARG A 6 3.19 26.47 -30.29
C ARG A 6 2.71 25.76 -29.04
N LEU A 7 1.41 25.49 -28.91
CA LEU A 7 0.84 24.72 -27.79
C LEU A 7 1.37 23.29 -27.76
N VAL A 8 1.40 22.61 -28.89
CA VAL A 8 1.97 21.25 -29.01
C VAL A 8 3.47 21.25 -28.67
N GLY A 9 4.21 22.25 -29.15
CA GLY A 9 5.64 22.40 -28.81
C GLY A 9 5.89 22.63 -27.33
N LEU A 10 5.07 23.46 -26.66
CA LEU A 10 5.15 23.69 -25.22
C LEU A 10 4.79 22.45 -24.41
N LEU A 11 3.78 21.70 -24.80
CA LEU A 11 3.41 20.44 -24.16
C LEU A 11 4.52 19.38 -24.31
N ALA A 12 5.09 19.24 -25.51
CA ALA A 12 6.20 18.32 -25.77
C ALA A 12 7.45 18.69 -24.95
N ALA A 13 7.78 19.99 -24.85
CA ALA A 13 8.89 20.46 -24.02
C ALA A 13 8.62 20.22 -22.51
N GLY A 14 7.38 20.41 -22.04
CA GLY A 14 6.99 20.12 -20.66
C GLY A 14 7.11 18.63 -20.32
N VAL A 15 6.65 17.75 -21.21
CA VAL A 15 6.80 16.29 -21.05
C VAL A 15 8.29 15.90 -21.05
N GLY A 16 9.09 16.43 -21.97
CA GLY A 16 10.52 16.16 -22.02
C GLY A 16 11.26 16.61 -20.77
N LEU A 17 10.91 17.77 -20.22
CA LEU A 17 11.47 18.25 -18.94
C LEU A 17 11.07 17.36 -17.77
N ALA A 18 9.80 16.96 -17.68
CA ALA A 18 9.33 16.06 -16.63
C ALA A 18 10.07 14.71 -16.63
N TRP A 19 10.28 14.14 -17.83
CA TRP A 19 11.09 12.92 -18.00
C TRP A 19 12.56 13.12 -17.61
N ALA A 20 13.17 14.25 -17.96
CA ALA A 20 14.56 14.55 -17.60
C ALA A 20 14.71 14.71 -16.08
N VAL A 21 13.76 15.39 -15.43
CA VAL A 21 13.72 15.55 -13.96
C VAL A 21 13.53 14.20 -13.28
N ASP A 22 12.61 13.37 -13.77
CA ASP A 22 12.37 12.04 -13.21
C ASP A 22 13.63 11.16 -13.26
N ARG A 23 14.32 11.12 -14.41
CA ARG A 23 15.59 10.39 -14.55
C ARG A 23 16.69 10.92 -13.64
N TRP A 24 16.76 12.25 -13.47
CA TRP A 24 17.75 12.87 -12.59
C TRP A 24 17.48 12.55 -11.11
N LEU A 25 16.21 12.52 -10.70
CA LEU A 25 15.80 12.08 -9.36
C LEU A 25 16.17 10.61 -9.14
N GLY A 26 15.87 9.73 -10.11
CA GLY A 26 16.24 8.31 -10.04
C GLY A 26 17.75 8.09 -9.95
N GLY A 27 18.55 8.84 -10.70
CA GLY A 27 20.01 8.77 -10.65
C GLY A 27 20.64 9.24 -9.33
N ARG A 28 19.90 10.02 -8.51
CA ARG A 28 20.35 10.42 -7.17
C ARG A 28 20.09 9.38 -6.09
N GLN A 29 19.10 8.53 -6.31
CA GLN A 29 18.69 7.52 -5.33
C GLN A 29 19.49 6.22 -5.45
N ARG A 30 20.30 6.04 -6.52
CA ARG A 30 21.14 4.86 -6.71
C ARG A 30 22.47 5.10 -7.40
N PRO A 31 23.55 4.57 -6.82
CA PRO A 31 24.83 4.42 -7.54
C PRO A 31 24.94 3.15 -8.37
N ASP A 32 24.35 2.00 -8.06
CA ASP A 32 24.88 0.74 -8.58
C ASP A 32 23.97 -0.34 -9.18
N ASP A 33 22.67 -0.43 -8.92
CA ASP A 33 21.98 -1.67 -9.32
C ASP A 33 20.51 -1.55 -9.77
N GLY A 34 20.27 -0.98 -10.92
CA GLY A 34 19.08 -1.28 -11.71
C GLY A 34 17.79 -0.55 -11.30
N GLU A 35 16.78 -1.16 -10.78
CA GLU A 35 15.45 -0.59 -10.59
C GLU A 35 15.36 0.31 -9.35
N THR A 36 14.94 1.58 -9.54
CA THR A 36 14.73 2.53 -8.43
C THR A 36 13.45 2.15 -7.69
N VAL A 37 13.60 1.50 -6.55
CA VAL A 37 12.49 1.27 -5.62
C VAL A 37 12.38 2.51 -4.73
N PRO A 38 11.23 3.20 -4.66
CA PRO A 38 11.03 4.31 -3.76
C PRO A 38 11.19 3.88 -2.30
N ASP A 39 11.55 4.82 -1.43
CA ASP A 39 11.52 4.57 0.01
C ASP A 39 10.11 4.16 0.44
N PRO A 40 9.98 3.16 1.33
CA PRO A 40 8.67 2.71 1.78
C PRO A 40 7.95 3.81 2.57
N ILE A 41 6.66 3.93 2.32
CA ILE A 41 5.75 4.77 3.08
C ILE A 41 5.43 4.02 4.37
N ARG A 42 5.95 4.52 5.49
CA ARG A 42 5.75 3.89 6.80
C ARG A 42 4.61 4.51 7.57
N SER A 43 3.71 3.66 8.05
CA SER A 43 2.65 3.99 9.00
C SER A 43 2.74 3.09 10.23
N THR A 44 2.46 3.61 11.41
CA THR A 44 2.56 2.85 12.66
C THR A 44 1.43 3.24 13.60
N ILE A 45 0.84 2.24 14.28
CA ILE A 45 -0.20 2.44 15.28
C ILE A 45 -0.08 1.42 16.41
N GLU A 46 -0.57 1.76 17.60
CA GLU A 46 -0.78 0.82 18.69
C GLU A 46 -2.28 0.58 18.84
N ILE A 47 -2.66 -0.70 19.01
CA ILE A 47 -4.03 -1.19 19.08
C ILE A 47 -4.21 -1.88 20.42
N GLY A 48 -5.28 -1.54 21.15
CA GLY A 48 -5.57 -2.00 22.51
C GLY A 48 -6.09 -3.43 22.62
N VAL A 49 -5.65 -4.34 21.74
CA VAL A 49 -6.03 -5.75 21.76
C VAL A 49 -4.81 -6.66 21.51
N PRO A 50 -4.88 -7.96 21.92
CA PRO A 50 -3.80 -8.93 21.70
C PRO A 50 -3.46 -9.15 20.23
N ILE A 51 -2.20 -9.51 19.98
CA ILE A 51 -1.63 -9.67 18.61
C ILE A 51 -2.41 -10.67 17.76
N GLU A 52 -2.95 -11.73 18.35
CA GLU A 52 -3.73 -12.75 17.65
C GLU A 52 -5.04 -12.17 17.07
N GLN A 53 -5.68 -11.25 17.78
CA GLN A 53 -6.91 -10.60 17.31
C GLN A 53 -6.61 -9.64 16.15
N VAL A 54 -5.53 -8.86 16.26
CA VAL A 54 -5.08 -7.98 15.17
C VAL A 54 -4.71 -8.80 13.95
N TRP A 55 -3.96 -9.90 14.15
CA TRP A 55 -3.52 -10.80 13.08
C TRP A 55 -4.71 -11.36 12.28
N VAL A 56 -5.71 -11.92 12.96
CA VAL A 56 -6.88 -12.50 12.30
C VAL A 56 -7.55 -11.46 11.39
N ARG A 57 -7.80 -10.27 11.89
CA ARG A 57 -8.45 -9.20 11.10
C ARG A 57 -7.60 -8.73 9.93
N LEU A 58 -6.28 -8.65 10.10
CA LEU A 58 -5.36 -8.18 9.08
C LEU A 58 -5.15 -9.22 7.99
N ALA A 59 -5.01 -10.50 8.34
CA ALA A 59 -4.76 -11.60 7.40
C ALA A 59 -6.01 -12.07 6.64
N GLU A 60 -7.22 -11.71 7.09
CA GLU A 60 -8.47 -11.99 6.38
C GLU A 60 -8.62 -11.06 5.16
N MET A 61 -7.97 -11.41 4.04
CA MET A 61 -7.87 -10.57 2.84
C MET A 61 -9.23 -10.04 2.35
N GLU A 62 -10.26 -10.88 2.35
CA GLU A 62 -11.59 -10.52 1.85
C GLU A 62 -12.33 -9.54 2.78
N ARG A 63 -11.87 -9.38 4.02
CA ARG A 63 -12.39 -8.41 5.00
C ARG A 63 -11.58 -7.12 5.08
N GLN A 64 -10.42 -7.03 4.43
CA GLN A 64 -9.63 -5.80 4.40
C GLN A 64 -10.40 -4.57 3.89
N PRO A 65 -11.37 -4.67 2.95
CA PRO A 65 -12.22 -3.54 2.56
C PRO A 65 -13.06 -2.94 3.70
N GLU A 66 -13.23 -3.63 4.82
CA GLU A 66 -13.98 -3.10 5.98
C GLU A 66 -13.23 -1.93 6.64
N TRP A 67 -11.88 -1.94 6.58
CA TRP A 67 -11.04 -0.91 7.19
C TRP A 67 -10.16 -0.15 6.18
N MET A 68 -9.81 -0.72 5.04
CA MET A 68 -9.11 -0.02 3.95
C MET A 68 -10.09 0.77 3.09
N HIS A 69 -9.99 2.11 3.15
CA HIS A 69 -10.98 3.00 2.52
C HIS A 69 -11.08 2.84 1.01
N ASP A 70 -9.95 2.75 0.34
CA ASP A 70 -9.90 2.76 -1.12
C ASP A 70 -10.04 1.35 -1.73
N LEU A 71 -9.84 0.31 -0.95
CA LEU A 71 -10.08 -1.07 -1.33
C LEU A 71 -11.58 -1.38 -1.27
N LYS A 72 -12.16 -1.87 -2.36
CA LYS A 72 -13.63 -2.09 -2.46
C LYS A 72 -14.03 -3.54 -2.31
N TRP A 73 -13.22 -4.45 -2.79
CA TRP A 73 -13.33 -5.88 -2.58
C TRP A 73 -12.00 -6.57 -2.84
N VAL A 74 -11.83 -7.75 -2.26
CA VAL A 74 -10.76 -8.70 -2.55
C VAL A 74 -11.40 -10.04 -2.84
N ARG A 75 -10.86 -10.77 -3.79
CA ARG A 75 -11.25 -12.14 -4.13
C ARG A 75 -10.03 -13.04 -4.19
N ILE A 76 -9.97 -14.03 -3.33
CA ILE A 76 -8.91 -15.04 -3.33
C ILE A 76 -9.09 -15.94 -4.55
N GLN A 77 -8.02 -16.14 -5.31
CA GLN A 77 -7.98 -16.98 -6.51
C GLN A 77 -7.34 -18.33 -6.25
N THR A 78 -6.41 -18.41 -5.30
CA THR A 78 -5.73 -19.65 -4.92
C THR A 78 -6.58 -20.44 -3.93
N PRO A 79 -6.95 -21.69 -4.20
CA PRO A 79 -7.69 -22.52 -3.24
C PRO A 79 -6.85 -22.87 -2.00
N GLY A 80 -7.52 -23.01 -0.86
CA GLY A 80 -6.89 -23.45 0.39
C GLY A 80 -6.66 -22.34 1.40
N PRO A 81 -5.93 -22.60 2.47
CA PRO A 81 -5.62 -21.60 3.50
C PRO A 81 -4.69 -20.52 2.95
N ILE A 82 -4.81 -19.30 3.49
CA ILE A 82 -3.91 -18.19 3.15
C ILE A 82 -2.49 -18.52 3.61
N GLY A 83 -1.53 -18.24 2.76
CA GLY A 83 -0.09 -18.41 3.00
C GLY A 83 0.72 -17.83 1.85
N VAL A 84 2.04 -17.95 1.92
CA VAL A 84 2.94 -17.49 0.84
C VAL A 84 2.54 -18.14 -0.49
N GLY A 85 2.44 -17.33 -1.55
CA GLY A 85 1.99 -17.73 -2.88
C GLY A 85 0.47 -17.71 -3.07
N THR A 86 -0.32 -17.35 -2.03
CA THR A 86 -1.76 -17.09 -2.20
C THR A 86 -1.94 -15.88 -3.10
N ARG A 87 -2.73 -16.07 -4.17
CA ARG A 87 -3.07 -15.01 -5.12
C ARG A 87 -4.50 -14.54 -4.92
N ALA A 88 -4.68 -13.25 -5.05
CA ALA A 88 -5.97 -12.60 -4.98
C ALA A 88 -6.04 -11.46 -5.99
N GLU A 89 -7.24 -10.98 -6.23
CA GLU A 89 -7.50 -9.76 -6.99
C GLU A 89 -8.28 -8.79 -6.13
N GLY A 90 -7.78 -7.56 -6.04
CA GLY A 90 -8.44 -6.44 -5.38
C GLY A 90 -9.00 -5.44 -6.38
N LEU A 91 -10.01 -4.69 -5.99
CA LEU A 91 -10.46 -3.48 -6.67
C LEU A 91 -10.17 -2.27 -5.79
N VAL A 92 -9.21 -1.45 -6.22
CA VAL A 92 -8.87 -0.19 -5.54
C VAL A 92 -9.52 0.99 -6.27
N ARG A 93 -10.07 1.95 -5.53
CA ARG A 93 -10.64 3.17 -6.12
C ARG A 93 -9.68 4.34 -5.97
N ILE A 94 -9.13 4.80 -7.09
CA ILE A 94 -8.19 5.92 -7.15
C ILE A 94 -8.90 7.09 -7.85
N LEU A 95 -9.07 8.22 -7.15
CA LEU A 95 -9.78 9.40 -7.66
C LEU A 95 -11.16 9.08 -8.27
N GLY A 96 -11.88 8.13 -7.67
CA GLY A 96 -13.20 7.69 -8.13
C GLY A 96 -13.19 6.63 -9.24
N ILE A 97 -12.03 6.29 -9.79
CA ILE A 97 -11.87 5.27 -10.84
C ILE A 97 -11.48 3.95 -10.19
N GLY A 98 -12.19 2.88 -10.53
CA GLY A 98 -11.85 1.51 -10.09
C GLY A 98 -10.69 0.96 -10.89
N VAL A 99 -9.65 0.46 -10.21
CA VAL A 99 -8.47 -0.16 -10.80
C VAL A 99 -8.30 -1.54 -10.19
N GLY A 100 -8.15 -2.56 -11.04
CA GLY A 100 -7.82 -3.91 -10.61
C GLY A 100 -6.38 -3.98 -10.08
N ASP A 101 -6.20 -4.73 -9.01
CA ASP A 101 -4.91 -4.92 -8.35
C ASP A 101 -4.68 -6.41 -8.09
N PRO A 102 -3.89 -7.09 -8.94
CA PRO A 102 -3.41 -8.44 -8.66
C PRO A 102 -2.47 -8.43 -7.46
N ILE A 103 -2.76 -9.30 -6.49
CA ILE A 103 -2.05 -9.38 -5.21
C ILE A 103 -1.50 -10.80 -5.06
N GLU A 104 -0.26 -10.92 -4.56
CA GLU A 104 0.32 -12.20 -4.13
C GLU A 104 0.88 -12.04 -2.71
N VAL A 105 0.59 -13.00 -1.83
CA VAL A 105 1.18 -13.05 -0.49
C VAL A 105 2.64 -13.48 -0.59
N THR A 106 3.56 -12.64 -0.17
CA THR A 106 5.01 -12.84 -0.26
C THR A 106 5.66 -13.24 1.07
N GLU A 107 5.07 -12.79 2.19
CA GLU A 107 5.50 -13.15 3.54
C GLU A 107 4.27 -13.53 4.38
N PHE A 108 4.36 -14.63 5.15
CA PHE A 108 3.27 -15.06 6.02
C PHE A 108 3.82 -15.80 7.23
N LEU A 109 4.02 -15.06 8.32
CA LEU A 109 4.58 -15.55 9.60
C LEU A 109 3.64 -15.18 10.76
N PRO A 110 2.56 -15.96 10.98
CA PRO A 110 1.61 -15.67 12.04
C PRO A 110 2.25 -15.70 13.44
N PRO A 111 1.89 -14.78 14.33
CA PRO A 111 1.04 -13.60 14.12
C PRO A 111 1.86 -12.32 13.83
N HIS A 112 3.08 -12.41 13.30
CA HIS A 112 4.06 -11.32 13.31
C HIS A 112 4.26 -10.61 11.97
N VAL A 113 4.22 -11.32 10.83
CA VAL A 113 4.53 -10.72 9.52
C VAL A 113 3.54 -11.15 8.46
N TYR A 114 2.96 -10.16 7.77
CA TYR A 114 2.11 -10.35 6.61
C TYR A 114 2.58 -9.43 5.49
N GLY A 115 3.10 -10.03 4.41
CA GLY A 115 3.62 -9.31 3.26
C GLY A 115 2.87 -9.66 1.99
N ILE A 116 2.67 -8.67 1.14
CA ILE A 116 2.04 -8.81 -0.18
C ILE A 116 2.84 -8.07 -1.24
N SER A 117 2.71 -8.52 -2.47
CA SER A 117 3.13 -7.75 -3.66
C SER A 117 1.92 -7.33 -4.47
N HIS A 118 2.05 -6.19 -5.12
CA HIS A 118 1.11 -5.62 -6.07
C HIS A 118 1.70 -5.69 -7.48
N ASP A 119 0.94 -6.20 -8.45
CA ASP A 119 1.35 -6.28 -9.86
C ASP A 119 0.29 -5.69 -10.81
N GLY A 120 -0.40 -4.66 -10.33
CA GLY A 120 -1.41 -3.91 -11.07
C GLY A 120 -0.87 -2.67 -11.78
N LEU A 121 -1.71 -1.64 -11.89
CA LEU A 121 -1.32 -0.33 -12.43
C LEU A 121 -0.18 0.30 -11.61
N PHE A 122 -0.23 0.15 -10.30
CA PHE A 122 0.87 0.44 -9.38
C PHE A 122 1.51 -0.88 -9.00
N ARG A 123 2.82 -0.97 -9.17
CA ARG A 123 3.59 -2.14 -8.71
C ARG A 123 4.23 -1.82 -7.38
N GLY A 124 4.45 -2.82 -6.56
CA GLY A 124 5.10 -2.62 -5.29
C GLY A 124 4.88 -3.74 -4.29
N SER A 125 5.01 -3.39 -3.02
CA SER A 125 4.83 -4.35 -1.92
C SER A 125 4.37 -3.64 -0.66
N GLY A 126 3.55 -4.34 0.13
CA GLY A 126 3.13 -3.93 1.46
C GLY A 126 3.56 -4.97 2.48
N VAL A 127 4.17 -4.56 3.58
CA VAL A 127 4.54 -5.48 4.66
C VAL A 127 4.05 -4.93 5.99
N PHE A 128 3.18 -5.71 6.63
CA PHE A 128 2.73 -5.47 8.00
C PHE A 128 3.60 -6.27 8.97
N ARG A 129 4.10 -5.59 10.00
CA ARG A 129 4.81 -6.19 11.13
C ARG A 129 4.05 -5.90 12.41
N LEU A 130 3.79 -6.95 13.18
CA LEU A 130 3.07 -6.88 14.43
C LEU A 130 4.01 -7.26 15.58
N GLU A 131 3.96 -6.48 16.64
CA GLU A 131 4.73 -6.67 17.87
C GLU A 131 3.78 -6.64 19.05
N ALA A 132 3.79 -7.70 19.86
CA ALA A 132 3.06 -7.72 21.12
C ALA A 132 3.76 -6.82 22.14
N LEU A 133 3.02 -5.93 22.81
CA LEU A 133 3.51 -5.06 23.87
C LEU A 133 3.23 -5.67 25.25
N ASP A 134 4.03 -5.31 26.25
CA ASP A 134 3.99 -5.89 27.62
C ASP A 134 2.62 -5.70 28.32
N ASP A 135 1.84 -4.71 27.89
CA ASP A 135 0.52 -4.39 28.46
C ASP A 135 -0.66 -5.02 27.72
N GLY A 136 -0.40 -5.99 26.84
CA GLY A 136 -1.42 -6.70 26.05
C GLY A 136 -1.92 -5.93 24.82
N ARG A 137 -1.32 -4.79 24.50
CA ARG A 137 -1.54 -4.06 23.24
C ARG A 137 -0.68 -4.64 22.12
N THR A 138 -0.98 -4.25 20.92
CA THR A 138 -0.21 -4.62 19.71
C THR A 138 0.25 -3.39 18.97
N ARG A 139 1.55 -3.32 18.64
CA ARG A 139 2.06 -2.35 17.67
C ARG A 139 2.01 -2.94 16.28
N VAL A 140 1.42 -2.20 15.35
CA VAL A 140 1.37 -2.53 13.92
C VAL A 140 2.19 -1.50 13.17
N THR A 141 3.14 -1.97 12.37
CA THR A 141 3.89 -1.14 11.41
C THR A 141 3.60 -1.66 10.00
N CYS A 142 3.19 -0.77 9.12
CA CYS A 142 3.00 -1.02 7.69
C CYS A 142 4.07 -0.26 6.91
N ASP A 143 4.84 -0.99 6.12
CA ASP A 143 5.79 -0.46 5.14
C ASP A 143 5.23 -0.73 3.75
N GLU A 144 4.83 0.32 3.03
CA GLU A 144 4.23 0.23 1.71
C GLU A 144 5.09 0.90 0.66
N THR A 145 5.41 0.19 -0.40
CA THR A 145 6.14 0.70 -1.55
C THR A 145 5.25 0.63 -2.77
N LEU A 146 4.99 1.76 -3.43
CA LEU A 146 4.18 1.84 -4.64
C LEU A 146 4.93 2.60 -5.74
N ILE A 147 5.08 1.96 -6.88
CA ILE A 147 5.77 2.47 -8.05
C ILE A 147 4.72 2.90 -9.07
N ALA A 148 4.65 4.20 -9.36
CA ALA A 148 3.75 4.73 -10.36
C ALA A 148 4.17 4.28 -11.76
N PRO A 149 3.22 4.02 -12.69
CA PRO A 149 3.50 3.53 -14.03
C PRO A 149 4.21 4.55 -14.93
N VAL A 150 4.12 5.83 -14.59
CA VAL A 150 4.71 6.94 -15.34
C VAL A 150 5.38 7.89 -14.36
N LEU A 151 6.59 8.35 -14.66
CA LEU A 151 7.37 9.28 -13.84
C LEU A 151 7.47 8.82 -12.37
N PRO A 152 7.94 7.59 -12.10
CA PRO A 152 7.85 6.97 -10.78
C PRO A 152 8.57 7.76 -9.69
N ASN A 153 9.69 8.40 -10.01
CA ASN A 153 10.48 9.17 -9.05
C ASN A 153 9.83 10.52 -8.72
N LEU A 154 9.31 11.20 -9.75
CA LEU A 154 8.66 12.51 -9.59
C LEU A 154 7.30 12.36 -8.90
N LEU A 155 6.50 11.39 -9.32
CA LEU A 155 5.21 11.11 -8.69
C LEU A 155 5.38 10.55 -7.28
N GLY A 156 6.44 9.79 -7.02
CA GLY A 156 6.78 9.29 -5.69
C GLY A 156 6.90 10.41 -4.65
N LEU A 157 7.50 11.54 -5.00
CA LEU A 157 7.62 12.70 -4.11
C LEU A 157 6.28 13.32 -3.72
N ILE A 158 5.29 13.25 -4.63
CA ILE A 158 3.96 13.84 -4.42
C ILE A 158 3.03 12.84 -3.75
N GLN A 159 3.09 11.58 -4.16
CA GLN A 159 2.18 10.54 -3.66
C GLN A 159 2.50 10.11 -2.23
N ALA A 160 3.78 10.04 -1.83
CA ALA A 160 4.18 9.56 -0.52
C ALA A 160 3.48 10.28 0.65
N PRO A 161 3.44 11.63 0.74
CA PRO A 161 2.74 12.31 1.82
C PRO A 161 1.21 12.16 1.77
N ILE A 162 0.63 11.91 0.58
CA ILE A 162 -0.82 11.69 0.42
C ILE A 162 -1.16 10.28 0.86
N LEU A 163 -0.47 9.28 0.32
CA LEU A 163 -0.69 7.88 0.64
C LEU A 163 -0.37 7.56 2.10
N GLY A 164 0.66 8.19 2.67
CA GLY A 164 0.97 8.02 4.09
C GLY A 164 -0.18 8.44 5.01
N ARG A 165 -0.92 9.50 4.67
CA ARG A 165 -2.13 9.89 5.41
C ARG A 165 -3.27 8.90 5.22
N ILE A 166 -3.43 8.35 4.02
CA ILE A 166 -4.47 7.35 3.73
C ILE A 166 -4.17 6.07 4.50
N PHE A 167 -2.96 5.54 4.41
CA PHE A 167 -2.55 4.32 5.13
C PHE A 167 -2.62 4.49 6.65
N GLN A 168 -2.24 5.65 7.17
CA GLN A 168 -2.38 5.94 8.59
C GLN A 168 -3.86 5.95 9.03
N ALA A 169 -4.73 6.58 8.23
CA ALA A 169 -6.17 6.60 8.50
C ALA A 169 -6.82 5.21 8.38
N ASP A 170 -6.31 4.35 7.51
CA ASP A 170 -6.76 2.96 7.40
C ASP A 170 -6.38 2.15 8.65
N LEU A 171 -5.15 2.30 9.15
CA LEU A 171 -4.74 1.69 10.42
C LEU A 171 -5.55 2.20 11.61
N GLU A 172 -5.91 3.48 11.63
CA GLU A 172 -6.78 4.06 12.66
C GLU A 172 -8.18 3.44 12.63
N ARG A 173 -8.74 3.19 11.44
CA ARG A 173 -10.02 2.46 11.33
C ARG A 173 -9.92 1.02 11.81
N LEU A 174 -8.83 0.33 11.46
CA LEU A 174 -8.57 -1.02 11.95
C LEU A 174 -8.55 -1.05 13.49
N ARG A 175 -7.82 -0.12 14.11
CA ARG A 175 -7.79 0.04 15.57
C ARG A 175 -9.18 0.24 16.14
N ASP A 176 -9.90 1.25 15.63
CA ASP A 176 -11.20 1.65 16.15
C ASP A 176 -12.22 0.49 16.09
N GLN A 177 -12.19 -0.30 15.01
CA GLN A 177 -13.04 -1.48 14.86
C GLN A 177 -12.70 -2.55 15.90
N LEU A 178 -11.43 -2.90 16.04
CA LEU A 178 -10.98 -3.95 16.97
C LEU A 178 -11.22 -3.58 18.44
N GLU A 179 -10.97 -2.33 18.81
CA GLU A 179 -11.19 -1.86 20.18
C GLU A 179 -12.68 -1.81 20.54
N ILE A 180 -13.57 -1.43 19.60
CA ILE A 180 -15.02 -1.47 19.79
C ILE A 180 -15.50 -2.92 19.95
N GLU A 181 -15.02 -3.84 19.12
CA GLU A 181 -15.38 -5.26 19.21
C GLU A 181 -14.94 -5.87 20.54
N ALA A 182 -13.73 -5.57 21.01
CA ALA A 182 -13.22 -6.06 22.29
C ALA A 182 -14.06 -5.62 23.50
N VAL A 183 -14.64 -4.43 23.46
CA VAL A 183 -15.54 -3.94 24.53
C VAL A 183 -16.92 -4.58 24.43
N THR A 184 -17.36 -4.96 23.23
CA THR A 184 -18.74 -5.44 22.99
C THR A 184 -18.88 -6.93 23.24
N ILE A 185 -17.81 -7.71 23.16
CA ILE A 185 -17.80 -9.17 23.37
C ILE A 185 -16.90 -9.45 24.60
N PRO A 186 -17.43 -9.38 25.83
CA PRO A 186 -16.66 -9.81 26.99
C PRO A 186 -16.35 -11.30 26.90
N ALA A 187 -15.12 -11.66 27.23
CA ALA A 187 -14.57 -13.00 27.19
C ALA A 187 -15.38 -14.01 28.05
#